data_97be99731f4996932b21ed8c22330b31
#
_entry.id   97be99731f4996932b21ed8c22330b31
#
_cell.length_a   1.000
_cell.length_b   1.000
_cell.length_c   1.000
_cell.angle_alpha   90.00
_cell.angle_beta   90.00
_cell.angle_gamma   90.00
#
_symmetry.space_group_name_H-M   'P 1'
#
loop_
_entity.id
_entity.type
_entity.pdbx_description
1 polymer ?
#
loop_
_entity_poly.entity_id
_entity_poly.type
_entity_poly.pdbx_seq_one_letter_code
_entity_poly.pdbx_strand_id
1 'polypeptide(L)'
;RIEFLTQGGEYQDGDEKLPPAGSGLLGKTFRPDGLTITVGVGSSLFDERFGLKDKKPRHLQEMRDFPNDRLQKSWCDGDLSLQICAFTPETCQAALRDIIKNTAQFAVIRWSIDGWLPKAEPGAIAARNLLGFRDGSGNPKVEDPKVADQVLWTGVAANSLDEPAWAKNGSYQAVRLIRHFVEFWDRTPMQEQTDIFGRRKYLSLIHIS
;
A
#
# COMPACT_ATOMS: atom_id res chain seq x y z
N ARG A 1 0.38 -3.34 -19.26
CA ARG A 1 1.19 -4.38 -18.60
C ARG A 1 0.60 -4.84 -17.27
N ILE A 2 0.07 -3.92 -16.47
CA ILE A 2 -0.64 -4.27 -15.22
C ILE A 2 -1.78 -5.26 -15.50
N GLU A 3 -2.59 -5.01 -16.52
CA GLU A 3 -3.68 -5.91 -16.92
C GLU A 3 -3.17 -7.34 -17.19
N PHE A 4 -2.07 -7.48 -17.96
CA PHE A 4 -1.44 -8.79 -18.19
C PHE A 4 -1.06 -9.50 -16.90
N LEU A 5 -0.45 -8.78 -15.95
CA LEU A 5 -0.01 -9.35 -14.68
C LEU A 5 -1.21 -9.77 -13.81
N THR A 6 -2.26 -8.96 -13.74
CA THR A 6 -3.43 -9.27 -12.91
C THR A 6 -4.35 -10.33 -13.50
N GLN A 7 -4.37 -10.48 -14.82
CA GLN A 7 -5.15 -11.52 -15.52
C GLN A 7 -4.35 -12.81 -15.71
N GLY A 8 -3.01 -12.72 -15.73
CA GLY A 8 -2.12 -13.82 -16.06
C GLY A 8 -1.98 -14.05 -17.56
N GLY A 9 -1.00 -14.85 -17.95
CA GLY A 9 -0.76 -15.18 -19.34
C GLY A 9 0.63 -15.75 -19.58
N GLU A 10 0.87 -16.17 -20.80
CA GLU A 10 2.19 -16.64 -21.23
C GLU A 10 3.07 -15.49 -21.70
N TYR A 11 4.32 -15.52 -21.25
CA TYR A 11 5.35 -14.65 -21.79
C TYR A 11 5.74 -15.10 -23.20
N GLN A 12 5.68 -14.19 -24.15
CA GLN A 12 6.11 -14.43 -25.52
C GLN A 12 7.55 -13.95 -25.66
N ASP A 13 8.50 -14.87 -25.59
CA ASP A 13 9.89 -14.57 -25.83
C ASP A 13 10.12 -14.35 -27.34
N GLY A 14 10.97 -13.39 -27.67
CA GLY A 14 11.39 -13.08 -29.04
C GLY A 14 12.63 -13.85 -29.44
N ASP A 15 13.54 -13.18 -30.15
CA ASP A 15 14.86 -13.72 -30.52
C ASP A 15 15.66 -14.04 -29.22
N GLU A 16 16.29 -15.23 -29.20
CA GLU A 16 17.14 -15.68 -28.08
C GLU A 16 18.31 -14.72 -27.77
N LYS A 17 18.67 -13.85 -28.67
CA LYS A 17 19.70 -12.79 -28.49
C LYS A 17 19.15 -11.58 -27.71
N LEU A 18 17.84 -11.50 -27.52
CA LEU A 18 17.19 -10.42 -26.78
C LEU A 18 16.89 -10.85 -25.33
N PRO A 19 16.75 -9.91 -24.40
CA PRO A 19 16.31 -10.22 -23.05
C PRO A 19 14.95 -10.92 -23.07
N PRO A 20 14.74 -11.95 -22.20
CA PRO A 20 13.47 -12.68 -22.16
C PRO A 20 12.30 -11.76 -21.80
N ALA A 21 11.11 -12.09 -22.25
CA ALA A 21 9.91 -11.30 -21.98
C ALA A 21 9.58 -11.23 -20.47
N GLY A 22 9.74 -12.34 -19.75
CA GLY A 22 9.55 -12.44 -18.31
C GLY A 22 10.85 -12.63 -17.53
N SER A 23 10.76 -12.59 -16.21
CA SER A 23 11.90 -12.84 -15.32
C SER A 23 12.30 -14.33 -15.24
N GLY A 24 11.43 -15.23 -15.68
CA GLY A 24 11.56 -16.67 -15.49
C GLY A 24 11.28 -17.18 -14.09
N LEU A 25 11.06 -16.29 -13.11
CA LEU A 25 10.85 -16.67 -11.70
C LEU A 25 9.64 -17.60 -11.51
N LEU A 26 8.56 -17.37 -12.26
CA LEU A 26 7.36 -18.22 -12.26
C LEU A 26 7.27 -19.13 -13.49
N GLY A 27 8.37 -19.32 -14.23
CA GLY A 27 8.39 -20.03 -15.49
C GLY A 27 7.87 -19.18 -16.66
N LYS A 28 7.36 -19.83 -17.72
CA LYS A 28 6.85 -19.15 -18.92
C LYS A 28 5.46 -18.54 -18.74
N THR A 29 4.68 -19.02 -17.79
CA THR A 29 3.31 -18.58 -17.56
C THR A 29 3.24 -17.78 -16.27
N PHE A 30 2.82 -16.53 -16.37
CA PHE A 30 2.51 -15.72 -15.20
C PHE A 30 1.12 -16.12 -14.67
N ARG A 31 1.07 -16.56 -13.42
CA ARG A 31 -0.18 -16.87 -12.70
C ARG A 31 -0.45 -15.73 -11.71
N PRO A 32 -1.64 -15.13 -11.73
CA PRO A 32 -1.90 -13.93 -10.93
C PRO A 32 -1.91 -14.15 -9.41
N ASP A 33 -2.25 -15.34 -8.93
CA ASP A 33 -2.15 -15.71 -7.50
C ASP A 33 -2.76 -14.65 -6.56
N GLY A 34 -3.94 -14.14 -6.92
CA GLY A 34 -4.58 -13.05 -6.19
C GLY A 34 -3.89 -11.69 -6.32
N LEU A 35 -3.04 -11.51 -7.32
CA LEU A 35 -2.28 -10.28 -7.53
C LEU A 35 -3.19 -9.08 -7.68
N THR A 36 -2.92 -8.06 -6.89
CA THR A 36 -3.47 -6.71 -7.04
C THR A 36 -2.33 -5.70 -7.12
N ILE A 37 -2.50 -4.70 -7.96
CA ILE A 37 -1.54 -3.62 -8.13
C ILE A 37 -2.27 -2.29 -8.00
N THR A 38 -2.02 -1.57 -6.92
CA THR A 38 -2.54 -0.23 -6.71
C THR A 38 -1.47 0.77 -7.13
N VAL A 39 -1.85 1.70 -8.01
CA VAL A 39 -0.99 2.79 -8.46
C VAL A 39 -1.39 4.06 -7.74
N GLY A 40 -0.46 4.68 -7.05
CA GLY A 40 -0.62 5.97 -6.41
C GLY A 40 0.27 7.03 -7.05
N VAL A 41 -0.10 8.29 -6.87
CA VAL A 41 0.67 9.45 -7.31
C VAL A 41 1.08 10.29 -6.11
N GLY A 42 2.34 10.69 -6.08
CA GLY A 42 2.86 11.57 -5.03
C GLY A 42 2.70 13.04 -5.38
N SER A 43 2.80 13.89 -4.37
CA SER A 43 2.69 15.35 -4.54
C SER A 43 3.73 15.91 -5.52
N SER A 44 4.93 15.35 -5.53
CA SER A 44 6.04 15.76 -6.38
C SER A 44 5.82 15.48 -7.88
N LEU A 45 4.90 14.59 -8.26
CA LEU A 45 4.54 14.39 -9.66
C LEU A 45 3.95 15.67 -10.30
N PHE A 46 3.38 16.54 -9.49
CA PHE A 46 2.68 17.74 -9.92
C PHE A 46 3.51 19.02 -9.77
N ASP A 47 4.83 18.90 -9.65
CA ASP A 47 5.75 20.03 -9.70
C ASP A 47 5.98 20.54 -11.15
N GLU A 48 6.97 21.39 -11.33
CA GLU A 48 7.24 22.04 -12.63
C GLU A 48 7.84 21.09 -13.69
N ARG A 49 8.25 19.87 -13.31
CA ARG A 49 8.97 18.94 -14.21
C ARG A 49 8.11 18.38 -15.33
N PHE A 50 6.82 18.17 -15.09
CA PHE A 50 5.96 17.39 -15.98
C PHE A 50 4.78 18.16 -16.56
N GLY A 51 4.62 19.44 -16.21
CA GLY A 51 3.49 20.24 -16.68
C GLY A 51 2.12 19.77 -16.18
N LEU A 52 2.09 19.07 -15.04
CA LEU A 52 0.88 18.48 -14.46
C LEU A 52 0.30 19.28 -13.29
N LYS A 53 0.84 20.46 -12.99
CA LYS A 53 0.49 21.27 -11.84
C LYS A 53 -1.01 21.50 -11.69
N ASP A 54 -1.70 21.84 -12.78
CA ASP A 54 -3.15 22.13 -12.80
C ASP A 54 -4.01 20.86 -12.65
N LYS A 55 -3.39 19.68 -12.65
CA LYS A 55 -4.08 18.41 -12.48
C LYS A 55 -3.92 17.82 -11.08
N LYS A 56 -3.24 18.53 -10.19
CA LYS A 56 -2.98 18.09 -8.83
C LYS A 56 -4.28 17.92 -8.04
N PRO A 57 -4.50 16.76 -7.39
CA PRO A 57 -5.60 16.59 -6.44
C PRO A 57 -5.51 17.62 -5.30
N ARG A 58 -6.65 18.14 -4.89
CA ARG A 58 -6.74 19.27 -3.96
C ARG A 58 -6.05 19.01 -2.62
N HIS A 59 -6.27 17.83 -2.07
CA HIS A 59 -5.75 17.46 -0.75
C HIS A 59 -4.41 16.69 -0.81
N LEU A 60 -3.86 16.47 -2.01
CA LEU A 60 -2.57 15.82 -2.17
C LEU A 60 -1.44 16.78 -1.80
N GLN A 61 -0.83 16.56 -0.66
CA GLN A 61 0.26 17.38 -0.15
C GLN A 61 1.35 16.49 0.45
N GLU A 62 2.53 17.03 0.63
CA GLU A 62 3.58 16.37 1.38
C GLU A 62 3.15 16.21 2.84
N MET A 63 3.49 15.05 3.42
CA MET A 63 3.23 14.82 4.82
C MET A 63 4.14 15.72 5.66
N ARG A 64 3.54 16.44 6.61
CA ARG A 64 4.31 17.25 7.57
C ARG A 64 5.19 16.38 8.44
N ASP A 65 6.30 16.91 8.90
CA ASP A 65 7.11 16.30 9.93
C ASP A 65 6.37 16.34 11.28
N PHE A 66 6.54 15.28 12.06
CA PHE A 66 5.99 15.20 13.42
C PHE A 66 7.15 15.22 14.43
N PRO A 67 6.94 15.77 15.65
CA PRO A 67 8.04 16.01 16.61
C PRO A 67 8.88 14.79 16.97
N ASN A 68 8.28 13.59 16.90
CA ASN A 68 8.95 12.33 17.25
C ASN A 68 9.47 11.55 16.05
N ASP A 69 9.36 12.10 14.85
CA ASP A 69 9.81 11.42 13.64
C ASP A 69 11.36 11.33 13.61
N ARG A 70 11.82 10.27 12.98
CA ARG A 70 13.24 10.00 12.68
C ARG A 70 13.36 9.67 11.20
N LEU A 71 12.97 10.65 10.36
CA LEU A 71 12.83 10.45 8.92
C LEU A 71 14.17 10.13 8.26
N GLN A 72 14.18 9.08 7.47
CA GLN A 72 15.26 8.77 6.55
C GLN A 72 14.84 9.26 5.16
N LYS A 73 15.43 10.35 4.70
CA LYS A 73 15.03 11.01 3.43
C LYS A 73 15.11 10.09 2.19
N SER A 74 15.99 9.09 2.21
CA SER A 74 16.05 8.08 1.13
C SER A 74 14.80 7.20 1.05
N TRP A 75 13.99 7.13 2.09
CA TRP A 75 12.76 6.34 2.19
C TRP A 75 11.51 7.21 2.25
N CYS A 76 11.64 8.47 1.88
CA CYS A 76 10.52 9.42 1.87
C CYS A 76 10.20 9.84 0.45
N ASP A 77 8.93 10.16 0.22
CA ASP A 77 8.40 10.74 -1.00
C ASP A 77 8.60 9.86 -2.25
N GLY A 78 8.17 10.38 -3.38
CA GLY A 78 8.25 9.77 -4.70
C GLY A 78 7.14 10.30 -5.60
N ASP A 79 7.38 10.27 -6.91
CA ASP A 79 6.39 10.75 -7.89
C ASP A 79 5.26 9.72 -8.07
N LEU A 80 5.61 8.43 -7.98
CA LEU A 80 4.68 7.31 -8.10
C LEU A 80 4.87 6.34 -6.95
N SER A 81 3.80 5.69 -6.55
CA SER A 81 3.84 4.54 -5.64
C SER A 81 3.14 3.33 -6.26
N LEU A 82 3.67 2.16 -6.00
CA LEU A 82 3.07 0.89 -6.38
C LEU A 82 2.92 0.03 -5.13
N GLN A 83 1.69 -0.40 -4.85
CA GLN A 83 1.43 -1.42 -3.85
C GLN A 83 1.08 -2.71 -4.58
N ILE A 84 1.96 -3.70 -4.47
CA ILE A 84 1.84 -4.99 -5.14
C ILE A 84 1.54 -6.03 -4.06
N CYS A 85 0.37 -6.66 -4.14
CA CYS A 85 -0.07 -7.68 -3.19
C CYS A 85 -0.44 -8.96 -3.92
N ALA A 86 -0.01 -10.11 -3.40
CA ALA A 86 -0.36 -11.44 -3.89
C ALA A 86 -0.38 -12.43 -2.72
N PHE A 87 -0.83 -13.66 -2.95
CA PHE A 87 -0.81 -14.68 -1.91
C PHE A 87 0.61 -15.21 -1.65
N THR A 88 1.51 -15.13 -2.63
CA THR A 88 2.90 -15.57 -2.48
C THR A 88 3.90 -14.44 -2.76
N PRO A 89 5.04 -14.42 -2.04
CA PRO A 89 6.11 -13.44 -2.27
C PRO A 89 6.68 -13.52 -3.68
N GLU A 90 6.77 -14.73 -4.24
CA GLU A 90 7.31 -14.97 -5.58
C GLU A 90 6.51 -14.25 -6.66
N THR A 91 5.18 -14.24 -6.53
CA THR A 91 4.30 -13.50 -7.44
C THR A 91 4.51 -11.99 -7.32
N CYS A 92 4.63 -11.46 -6.09
CA CYS A 92 4.96 -10.04 -5.87
C CYS A 92 6.31 -9.68 -6.53
N GLN A 93 7.34 -10.50 -6.31
CA GLN A 93 8.67 -10.27 -6.89
C GLN A 93 8.67 -10.38 -8.42
N ALA A 94 7.96 -11.35 -8.98
CA ALA A 94 7.84 -11.48 -10.44
C ALA A 94 7.14 -10.26 -11.05
N ALA A 95 6.05 -9.79 -10.44
CA ALA A 95 5.32 -8.61 -10.88
C ALA A 95 6.17 -7.34 -10.77
N LEU A 96 6.88 -7.15 -9.64
CA LEU A 96 7.79 -6.02 -9.45
C LEU A 96 8.88 -5.97 -10.52
N ARG A 97 9.57 -7.10 -10.76
CA ARG A 97 10.64 -7.19 -11.77
C ARG A 97 10.12 -6.93 -13.18
N ASP A 98 8.93 -7.41 -13.48
CA ASP A 98 8.28 -7.16 -14.76
C ASP A 98 7.97 -5.68 -14.96
N ILE A 99 7.41 -5.01 -13.95
CA ILE A 99 7.11 -3.58 -14.00
C ILE A 99 8.41 -2.77 -14.16
N ILE A 100 9.43 -3.04 -13.34
CA ILE A 100 10.72 -2.35 -13.42
C ILE A 100 11.31 -2.45 -14.83
N LYS A 101 11.35 -3.65 -15.40
CA LYS A 101 11.87 -3.89 -16.73
C LYS A 101 11.14 -3.07 -17.79
N ASN A 102 9.82 -3.02 -17.73
CA ASN A 102 8.99 -2.35 -18.73
C ASN A 102 8.89 -0.83 -18.53
N THR A 103 9.32 -0.31 -17.38
CA THR A 103 9.29 1.13 -17.05
C THR A 103 10.69 1.75 -16.92
N ALA A 104 11.76 0.99 -17.11
CA ALA A 104 13.14 1.43 -16.85
C ALA A 104 13.55 2.71 -17.58
N GLN A 105 12.97 3.00 -18.75
CA GLN A 105 13.23 4.23 -19.50
C GLN A 105 12.44 5.45 -18.99
N PHE A 106 11.46 5.26 -18.11
CA PHE A 106 10.56 6.32 -17.62
C PHE A 106 10.70 6.58 -16.13
N ALA A 107 11.08 5.57 -15.34
CA ALA A 107 11.11 5.64 -13.89
C ALA A 107 12.23 4.80 -13.30
N VAL A 108 12.72 5.22 -12.15
CA VAL A 108 13.67 4.47 -11.31
C VAL A 108 13.08 4.26 -9.93
N ILE A 109 13.40 3.14 -9.31
CA ILE A 109 12.99 2.89 -7.92
C ILE A 109 13.75 3.82 -7.00
N ARG A 110 13.02 4.59 -6.21
CA ARG A 110 13.57 5.42 -5.14
C ARG A 110 13.78 4.60 -3.87
N TRP A 111 12.77 3.83 -3.48
CA TRP A 111 12.83 2.88 -2.36
C TRP A 111 11.79 1.78 -2.55
N SER A 112 11.98 0.68 -1.90
CA SER A 112 11.03 -0.43 -1.82
C SER A 112 11.12 -1.11 -0.47
N ILE A 113 10.02 -1.72 -0.06
CA ILE A 113 9.93 -2.51 1.16
C ILE A 113 9.05 -3.71 0.90
N ASP A 114 9.50 -4.86 1.34
CA ASP A 114 8.68 -6.06 1.37
C ASP A 114 7.88 -6.11 2.67
N GLY A 115 6.67 -6.62 2.58
CA GLY A 115 5.78 -6.75 3.71
C GLY A 115 4.94 -8.02 3.61
N TRP A 116 4.27 -8.34 4.69
CA TRP A 116 3.35 -9.45 4.76
C TRP A 116 2.23 -9.15 5.74
N LEU A 117 1.11 -9.82 5.56
CA LEU A 117 -0.01 -9.75 6.50
C LEU A 117 -0.26 -11.15 7.05
N PRO A 118 -0.28 -11.34 8.37
CA PRO A 118 -0.60 -12.64 8.93
C PRO A 118 -2.04 -13.03 8.55
N LYS A 119 -2.26 -14.31 8.32
CA LYS A 119 -3.60 -14.82 8.08
C LYS A 119 -4.47 -14.53 9.30
N ALA A 120 -5.65 -13.93 9.06
CA ALA A 120 -6.61 -13.68 10.12
C ALA A 120 -7.06 -15.01 10.75
N GLU A 121 -7.25 -15.03 12.06
CA GLU A 121 -7.84 -16.16 12.77
C GLU A 121 -9.28 -16.37 12.28
N PRO A 122 -9.79 -17.62 12.24
CA PRO A 122 -11.17 -17.88 11.84
C PRO A 122 -12.17 -17.02 12.66
N GLY A 123 -13.09 -16.35 11.97
CA GLY A 123 -14.06 -15.46 12.59
C GLY A 123 -13.53 -14.10 13.06
N ALA A 124 -12.27 -13.80 12.82
CA ALA A 124 -11.68 -12.52 13.18
C ALA A 124 -11.97 -11.44 12.11
N ILE A 125 -12.27 -10.23 12.56
CA ILE A 125 -12.54 -9.07 11.70
C ILE A 125 -11.27 -8.60 10.99
N ALA A 126 -10.09 -8.74 11.63
CA ALA A 126 -8.82 -8.32 11.07
C ALA A 126 -7.64 -9.16 11.59
N ALA A 127 -6.55 -9.15 10.83
CA ALA A 127 -5.29 -9.73 11.27
C ALA A 127 -4.67 -8.91 12.43
N ARG A 128 -3.69 -9.51 13.10
CA ARG A 128 -2.91 -8.82 14.15
C ARG A 128 -1.72 -8.11 13.54
N ASN A 129 -1.39 -6.95 14.09
CA ASN A 129 -0.14 -6.24 13.79
C ASN A 129 1.06 -6.90 14.50
N LEU A 130 2.27 -6.37 14.25
CA LEU A 130 3.50 -6.89 14.85
C LEU A 130 3.56 -6.82 16.37
N LEU A 131 2.75 -5.98 17.01
CA LEU A 131 2.64 -5.88 18.47
C LEU A 131 1.61 -6.85 19.06
N GLY A 132 0.97 -7.66 18.20
CA GLY A 132 0.02 -8.71 18.56
C GLY A 132 -1.42 -8.22 18.78
N PHE A 133 -1.71 -6.96 18.50
CA PHE A 133 -3.07 -6.41 18.60
C PHE A 133 -3.76 -6.41 17.24
N ARG A 134 -5.08 -6.56 17.23
CA ARG A 134 -5.88 -6.45 16.01
C ARG A 134 -6.02 -4.98 15.62
N ASP A 135 -5.86 -4.70 14.35
CA ASP A 135 -6.11 -3.38 13.79
C ASP A 135 -7.56 -3.23 13.34
N GLY A 136 -7.95 -2.00 13.03
CA GLY A 136 -9.22 -1.71 12.36
C GLY A 136 -10.44 -1.55 13.27
N SER A 137 -10.36 -1.76 14.58
CA SER A 137 -11.53 -1.65 15.49
C SER A 137 -12.17 -0.26 15.52
N GLY A 138 -11.44 0.79 15.17
CA GLY A 138 -11.94 2.17 15.09
C GLY A 138 -12.14 2.66 13.66
N ASN A 139 -11.97 1.80 12.66
CA ASN A 139 -12.14 2.20 11.26
C ASN A 139 -13.62 2.44 10.91
N PRO A 140 -13.90 3.38 9.98
CA PRO A 140 -15.23 3.52 9.41
C PRO A 140 -15.70 2.21 8.77
N LYS A 141 -17.00 1.94 8.84
CA LYS A 141 -17.61 0.75 8.23
C LYS A 141 -17.77 0.95 6.72
N VAL A 142 -16.65 0.85 5.99
CA VAL A 142 -16.60 1.08 4.54
C VAL A 142 -17.29 -0.01 3.71
N GLU A 143 -17.75 -1.09 4.33
CA GLU A 143 -18.64 -2.08 3.73
C GLU A 143 -20.04 -1.48 3.43
N ASP A 144 -20.43 -0.43 4.15
CA ASP A 144 -21.60 0.40 3.80
C ASP A 144 -21.19 1.38 2.70
N PRO A 145 -21.77 1.28 1.48
CA PRO A 145 -21.44 2.18 0.37
C PRO A 145 -21.60 3.66 0.71
N LYS A 146 -22.59 4.02 1.54
CA LYS A 146 -22.81 5.42 1.94
C LYS A 146 -21.66 5.95 2.79
N VAL A 147 -21.12 5.12 3.67
CA VAL A 147 -19.95 5.47 4.48
C VAL A 147 -18.72 5.54 3.60
N ALA A 148 -18.51 4.55 2.73
CA ALA A 148 -17.39 4.54 1.78
C ALA A 148 -17.37 5.80 0.90
N ASP A 149 -18.52 6.20 0.37
CA ASP A 149 -18.65 7.41 -0.46
C ASP A 149 -18.31 8.69 0.31
N GLN A 150 -18.56 8.72 1.61
CA GLN A 150 -18.29 9.89 2.44
C GLN A 150 -16.84 10.00 2.89
N VAL A 151 -16.18 8.89 3.18
CA VAL A 151 -14.88 8.90 3.87
C VAL A 151 -13.73 8.27 3.09
N LEU A 152 -14.00 7.50 2.05
CA LEU A 152 -12.99 6.76 1.30
C LEU A 152 -12.79 7.28 -0.12
N TRP A 153 -13.88 7.44 -0.90
CA TRP A 153 -13.77 7.73 -2.32
C TRP A 153 -13.74 9.22 -2.64
N THR A 154 -12.76 9.64 -3.43
CA THR A 154 -12.66 11.02 -3.92
C THR A 154 -13.68 11.30 -5.02
N GLY A 155 -14.16 12.54 -5.11
CA GLY A 155 -15.05 12.99 -6.19
C GLY A 155 -16.45 12.37 -6.17
N VAL A 156 -16.88 11.76 -5.06
CA VAL A 156 -18.19 11.12 -4.91
C VAL A 156 -19.08 11.88 -3.96
N ALA A 157 -18.62 12.13 -2.74
CA ALA A 157 -19.39 12.94 -1.78
C ALA A 157 -19.39 14.42 -2.13
N ALA A 158 -20.40 15.15 -1.69
CA ALA A 158 -20.57 16.58 -1.99
C ALA A 158 -19.37 17.46 -1.56
N ASN A 159 -18.66 17.07 -0.52
CA ASN A 159 -17.47 17.74 -0.01
C ASN A 159 -16.17 17.44 -0.78
N SER A 160 -16.22 16.58 -1.78
CA SER A 160 -15.06 16.18 -2.59
C SER A 160 -15.27 16.35 -4.10
N LEU A 161 -16.32 17.07 -4.51
CA LEU A 161 -16.65 17.30 -5.93
C LEU A 161 -15.68 18.25 -6.64
N ASP A 162 -14.84 18.94 -5.91
CA ASP A 162 -13.79 19.83 -6.42
C ASP A 162 -12.45 19.14 -6.74
N GLU A 163 -12.41 17.82 -6.61
CA GLU A 163 -11.29 17.02 -7.05
C GLU A 163 -11.23 16.92 -8.59
N PRO A 164 -10.03 16.79 -9.18
CA PRO A 164 -9.92 16.58 -10.61
C PRO A 164 -10.70 15.34 -11.07
N ALA A 165 -11.34 15.40 -12.23
CA ALA A 165 -12.20 14.33 -12.74
C ALA A 165 -11.47 12.95 -12.84
N TRP A 166 -10.17 12.97 -13.10
CA TRP A 166 -9.36 11.75 -13.16
C TRP A 166 -9.15 11.06 -11.80
N ALA A 167 -9.27 11.85 -10.70
CA ALA A 167 -9.11 11.32 -9.32
C ALA A 167 -10.42 10.75 -8.76
N LYS A 168 -11.53 10.85 -9.49
CA LYS A 168 -12.82 10.29 -9.07
C LYS A 168 -12.73 8.79 -8.81
N ASN A 169 -13.33 8.34 -7.73
CA ASN A 169 -13.26 6.96 -7.22
C ASN A 169 -11.83 6.51 -6.83
N GLY A 170 -10.91 7.44 -6.70
CA GLY A 170 -9.63 7.21 -6.05
C GLY A 170 -9.75 7.33 -4.53
N SER A 171 -8.61 7.27 -3.85
CA SER A 171 -8.52 7.46 -2.41
C SER A 171 -7.18 8.09 -2.05
N TYR A 172 -7.15 8.85 -0.96
CA TYR A 172 -5.89 9.33 -0.39
C TYR A 172 -5.27 8.27 0.51
N GLN A 173 -3.98 8.05 0.35
CA GLN A 173 -3.21 7.09 1.15
C GLN A 173 -2.07 7.81 1.86
N ALA A 174 -2.01 7.71 3.19
CA ALA A 174 -0.87 8.11 3.98
C ALA A 174 0.02 6.89 4.26
N VAL A 175 1.28 6.92 3.79
CA VAL A 175 2.24 5.85 3.99
C VAL A 175 3.26 6.29 5.03
N ARG A 176 3.38 5.54 6.13
CA ARG A 176 4.37 5.76 7.17
C ARG A 176 5.04 4.45 7.53
N LEU A 177 6.35 4.40 7.41
CA LEU A 177 7.16 3.25 7.87
C LEU A 177 7.52 3.48 9.33
N ILE A 178 6.99 2.63 10.21
CA ILE A 178 7.19 2.73 11.65
C ILE A 178 8.06 1.57 12.11
N ARG A 179 9.25 1.88 12.64
CA ARG A 179 10.09 0.87 13.25
C ARG A 179 9.55 0.52 14.64
N HIS A 180 9.16 -0.74 14.81
CA HIS A 180 8.74 -1.29 16.09
C HIS A 180 9.95 -1.91 16.81
N PHE A 181 10.14 -1.55 18.07
CA PHE A 181 11.16 -2.17 18.94
C PHE A 181 10.58 -3.42 19.60
N VAL A 182 10.31 -4.45 18.78
CA VAL A 182 9.65 -5.67 19.22
C VAL A 182 10.41 -6.41 20.33
N GLU A 183 11.72 -6.30 20.33
CA GLU A 183 12.60 -6.89 21.36
C GLU A 183 12.37 -6.32 22.77
N PHE A 184 11.94 -5.07 22.87
CA PHE A 184 11.49 -4.47 24.13
C PHE A 184 10.04 -4.79 24.40
N TRP A 185 9.21 -4.70 23.37
CA TRP A 185 7.79 -4.97 23.46
C TRP A 185 7.49 -6.37 24.00
N ASP A 186 8.17 -7.39 23.52
CA ASP A 186 7.96 -8.78 23.93
C ASP A 186 8.33 -9.04 25.39
N ARG A 187 9.08 -8.13 26.02
CA ARG A 187 9.42 -8.18 27.44
C ARG A 187 8.55 -7.26 28.32
N THR A 188 7.71 -6.45 27.69
CA THR A 188 6.76 -5.57 28.40
C THR A 188 5.65 -6.39 29.04
N PRO A 189 5.32 -6.19 30.32
CA PRO A 189 4.23 -6.91 30.98
C PRO A 189 2.89 -6.76 30.26
N MET A 190 2.07 -7.81 30.27
CA MET A 190 0.78 -7.82 29.56
C MET A 190 -0.14 -6.67 29.98
N GLN A 191 -0.15 -6.32 31.26
CA GLN A 191 -0.94 -5.20 31.76
C GLN A 191 -0.50 -3.89 31.11
N GLU A 192 0.79 -3.63 31.07
CA GLU A 192 1.35 -2.44 30.46
C GLU A 192 1.08 -2.38 28.95
N GLN A 193 1.22 -3.51 28.24
CA GLN A 193 0.83 -3.58 26.83
C GLN A 193 -0.64 -3.21 26.62
N THR A 194 -1.53 -3.70 27.51
CA THR A 194 -2.96 -3.41 27.50
C THR A 194 -3.24 -1.93 27.75
N ASP A 195 -2.54 -1.34 28.72
CA ASP A 195 -2.72 0.06 29.10
C ASP A 195 -2.23 1.00 27.98
N ILE A 196 -1.11 0.68 27.34
CA ILE A 196 -0.57 1.44 26.19
C ILE A 196 -1.58 1.45 25.03
N PHE A 197 -2.20 0.30 24.71
CA PHE A 197 -3.16 0.20 23.62
C PHE A 197 -4.59 0.61 24.00
N GLY A 198 -4.91 0.74 25.29
CA GLY A 198 -6.26 1.00 25.76
C GLY A 198 -7.25 -0.13 25.47
N ARG A 199 -6.78 -1.34 25.21
CA ARG A 199 -7.60 -2.51 24.89
C ARG A 199 -6.88 -3.82 25.17
N ARG A 200 -7.65 -4.87 25.46
CA ARG A 200 -7.10 -6.19 25.77
C ARG A 200 -6.55 -6.88 24.51
N LYS A 201 -5.33 -7.42 24.62
CA LYS A 201 -4.60 -8.04 23.49
C LYS A 201 -5.38 -9.19 22.82
N TYR A 202 -6.00 -10.04 23.61
CA TYR A 202 -6.67 -11.24 23.10
C TYR A 202 -8.18 -11.06 22.86
N LEU A 203 -8.83 -10.15 23.54
CA LEU A 203 -10.29 -9.97 23.47
C LEU A 203 -10.71 -8.86 22.51
N SER A 204 -9.78 -8.04 22.03
CA SER A 204 -10.06 -6.86 21.19
C SER A 204 -11.13 -5.91 21.74
N LEU A 205 -11.49 -6.03 23.03
CA LEU A 205 -12.44 -5.17 23.69
C LEU A 205 -11.73 -3.87 24.09
N ILE A 206 -12.33 -2.74 23.69
CA ILE A 206 -11.91 -1.42 24.17
C ILE A 206 -12.28 -1.34 25.65
N HIS A 207 -11.32 -0.99 26.51
CA HIS A 207 -11.63 -0.57 27.86
C HIS A 207 -12.28 0.82 27.78
N ILE A 208 -13.59 0.86 27.87
CA ILE A 208 -14.30 2.09 28.24
C ILE A 208 -14.26 2.12 29.76
N SER A 209 -13.35 2.87 30.32
CA SER A 209 -13.37 3.28 31.74
C SER A 209 -14.25 4.49 31.88
#